data_b5d10ca2e4469d50af7da6ab26e5d85e
#
_entry.id   b5d10ca2e4469d50af7da6ab26e5d85e
#
_cell.length_a   1.000
_cell.length_b   1.000
_cell.length_c   1.000
_cell.angle_alpha   90.00
_cell.angle_beta   90.00
_cell.angle_gamma   90.00
#
_symmetry.space_group_name_H-M   'P 1'
#
loop_
_entity.id
_entity.type
_entity.pdbx_description
1 polymer ?
#
loop_
_entity_poly.entity_id
_entity_poly.type
_entity_poly.pdbx_seq_one_letter_code
_entity_poly.pdbx_strand_id
1 'polypeptide(L)'
;MNWMKGVTTAIIVAALGGAVAASMGQLTERPIAGGPAHPAIGYDTQPTNDPVADLGRRIDEGTARVTFDEGSGYLRSVLSALHVPVESQMLVISKTGVQALYTEPANPRAIFFNDTVTVGYIRGAPLLELAVHDPRQGVLFYTIDQKPQARARFDRPHSCLRCHVVYSTLHVPGMLARSMSVAPDGLPLSQFGSYDADDRLPFARRWGGWYVTGTHGAMRHMGNGVVVKGGQPEAMISERTLNRTSLEGLFDAHEYPSALSDIAALMVFQHQVHMTNLITRIGWETRIAAYEHRLDLTTAPLKDAIDELVDYLLFVDEAPLTAAITGTSGFAETFAAQGPADSRGRSLRQLDLHHRLLRYPCSYMIYSPAFGALPDEARQAIYRRMWDILSGNDARSKY
;
A
#
# COMPACT_ATOMS: atom_id res chain seq x y z
N MET A 1 0.26 7.93 -53.07
CA MET A 1 1.57 7.47 -52.60
C MET A 1 1.85 8.21 -51.27
N ASN A 2 1.31 7.72 -50.13
CA ASN A 2 1.59 8.18 -48.73
C ASN A 2 0.77 7.34 -47.73
N TRP A 3 1.10 6.04 -47.62
CA TRP A 3 0.42 5.14 -46.67
C TRP A 3 1.40 4.35 -45.80
N MET A 4 2.64 4.81 -45.60
CA MET A 4 3.65 4.06 -44.84
C MET A 4 4.26 4.80 -43.66
N LYS A 5 3.66 5.87 -43.11
CA LYS A 5 4.19 6.58 -41.93
C LYS A 5 3.39 6.38 -40.63
N GLY A 6 2.28 5.62 -40.69
CA GLY A 6 1.39 5.45 -39.49
C GLY A 6 1.58 4.16 -38.70
N VAL A 7 2.35 3.18 -39.18
CA VAL A 7 2.41 1.85 -38.58
C VAL A 7 3.59 1.69 -37.60
N THR A 8 4.66 2.48 -37.76
CA THR A 8 5.90 2.29 -36.98
C THR A 8 5.81 2.82 -35.56
N THR A 9 4.96 3.83 -35.28
CA THR A 9 4.84 4.43 -33.95
C THR A 9 3.99 3.57 -32.98
N ALA A 10 3.02 2.84 -33.48
CA ALA A 10 2.15 1.99 -32.68
C ALA A 10 2.85 0.71 -32.19
N ILE A 11 3.83 0.19 -32.92
CA ILE A 11 4.56 -1.03 -32.59
C ILE A 11 5.58 -0.79 -31.47
N ILE A 12 6.17 0.40 -31.39
CA ILE A 12 7.16 0.74 -30.35
C ILE A 12 6.51 0.93 -28.95
N VAL A 13 5.30 1.51 -28.89
CA VAL A 13 4.56 1.67 -27.63
C VAL A 13 4.08 0.31 -27.08
N ALA A 14 3.68 -0.61 -27.96
CA ALA A 14 3.25 -1.95 -27.54
C ALA A 14 4.42 -2.83 -27.06
N ALA A 15 5.66 -2.64 -27.56
CA ALA A 15 6.82 -3.42 -27.16
C ALA A 15 7.39 -2.99 -25.81
N LEU A 16 7.27 -1.72 -25.41
CA LEU A 16 7.77 -1.20 -24.14
C LEU A 16 6.82 -1.52 -22.97
N GLY A 17 5.51 -1.41 -23.17
CA GLY A 17 4.51 -1.88 -22.19
C GLY A 17 4.56 -3.39 -21.97
N GLY A 18 4.98 -4.17 -22.95
CA GLY A 18 5.15 -5.61 -22.86
C GLY A 18 6.33 -6.06 -21.98
N ALA A 19 7.44 -5.30 -21.93
CA ALA A 19 8.61 -5.68 -21.16
C ALA A 19 8.45 -5.48 -19.66
N VAL A 20 7.76 -4.40 -19.22
CA VAL A 20 7.49 -4.13 -17.79
C VAL A 20 6.39 -5.07 -17.28
N ALA A 21 5.34 -5.31 -18.05
CA ALA A 21 4.33 -6.31 -17.71
C ALA A 21 4.92 -7.73 -17.63
N ALA A 22 5.95 -8.05 -18.42
CA ALA A 22 6.64 -9.34 -18.39
C ALA A 22 7.52 -9.50 -17.15
N SER A 23 8.20 -8.44 -16.66
CA SER A 23 9.04 -8.51 -15.45
C SER A 23 8.19 -8.64 -14.18
N MET A 24 7.10 -7.88 -14.07
CA MET A 24 6.12 -8.02 -12.98
C MET A 24 5.48 -9.42 -12.99
N GLY A 25 5.07 -9.93 -14.16
CA GLY A 25 4.52 -11.28 -14.29
C GLY A 25 5.48 -12.35 -13.76
N GLN A 26 6.79 -12.24 -14.03
CA GLN A 26 7.78 -13.19 -13.53
C GLN A 26 7.95 -13.16 -12.01
N LEU A 27 7.90 -11.99 -11.37
CA LEU A 27 7.97 -11.87 -9.92
C LEU A 27 6.73 -12.42 -9.22
N THR A 28 5.55 -12.16 -9.78
CA THR A 28 4.27 -12.63 -9.21
C THR A 28 4.06 -14.13 -9.38
N GLU A 29 4.57 -14.73 -10.47
CA GLU A 29 4.40 -16.16 -10.76
C GLU A 29 5.34 -17.07 -9.97
N ARG A 30 6.40 -16.51 -9.36
CA ARG A 30 7.43 -17.32 -8.71
C ARG A 30 7.44 -17.19 -7.19
N PRO A 31 6.90 -18.19 -6.46
CA PRO A 31 7.05 -18.26 -5.00
C PRO A 31 8.53 -18.32 -4.57
N ILE A 32 8.82 -17.76 -3.40
CA ILE A 32 10.13 -17.88 -2.78
C ILE A 32 10.28 -19.29 -2.18
N ALA A 33 11.37 -19.98 -2.53
CA ALA A 33 11.66 -21.29 -1.97
C ALA A 33 11.77 -21.23 -0.44
N GLY A 34 11.09 -22.15 0.26
CA GLY A 34 11.01 -22.17 1.72
C GLY A 34 10.12 -21.09 2.34
N GLY A 35 9.80 -20.04 1.60
CA GLY A 35 8.88 -18.97 2.05
C GLY A 35 9.20 -18.42 3.44
N PRO A 36 8.17 -18.14 4.28
CA PRO A 36 8.35 -17.61 5.63
C PRO A 36 9.18 -18.51 6.57
N ALA A 37 9.14 -19.83 6.34
CA ALA A 37 9.86 -20.81 7.18
C ALA A 37 11.35 -20.95 6.83
N HIS A 38 11.85 -20.31 5.75
CA HIS A 38 13.25 -20.42 5.36
C HIS A 38 14.18 -19.97 6.49
N PRO A 39 15.28 -20.72 6.83
CA PRO A 39 16.15 -20.38 7.98
C PRO A 39 16.76 -18.98 7.91
N ALA A 40 17.06 -18.46 6.70
CA ALA A 40 17.57 -17.10 6.50
C ALA A 40 16.53 -16.01 6.90
N ILE A 41 15.25 -16.32 6.92
CA ILE A 41 14.15 -15.42 7.24
C ILE A 41 13.67 -15.66 8.66
N GLY A 42 13.20 -16.88 8.97
CA GLY A 42 12.73 -17.28 10.28
C GLY A 42 11.55 -16.45 10.77
N TYR A 43 10.52 -16.27 9.94
CA TYR A 43 9.39 -15.37 10.20
C TYR A 43 8.74 -15.57 11.58
N ASP A 44 8.69 -16.82 12.06
CA ASP A 44 8.07 -17.16 13.35
C ASP A 44 9.06 -17.38 14.47
N THR A 45 10.34 -17.54 14.15
CA THR A 45 11.38 -17.97 15.10
C THR A 45 12.37 -16.87 15.46
N GLN A 46 12.49 -15.83 14.63
CA GLN A 46 13.35 -14.69 14.92
C GLN A 46 12.64 -13.69 15.84
N PRO A 47 13.38 -13.02 16.74
CA PRO A 47 12.84 -11.88 17.49
C PRO A 47 12.30 -10.81 16.57
N THR A 48 11.19 -10.20 16.94
CA THR A 48 10.58 -9.08 16.21
C THR A 48 11.27 -7.77 16.57
N ASN A 49 11.46 -6.90 15.58
CA ASN A 49 12.03 -5.57 15.75
C ASN A 49 11.15 -4.52 15.05
N ASP A 50 9.96 -4.30 15.60
CA ASP A 50 8.94 -3.44 15.06
C ASP A 50 8.28 -2.58 16.15
N PRO A 51 7.63 -1.45 15.79
CA PRO A 51 7.00 -0.54 16.75
C PRO A 51 5.88 -1.16 17.60
N VAL A 52 5.16 -2.17 17.09
CA VAL A 52 4.06 -2.82 17.83
C VAL A 52 4.63 -3.75 18.90
N ALA A 53 5.64 -4.54 18.55
CA ALA A 53 6.34 -5.38 19.54
C ALA A 53 7.03 -4.52 20.61
N ASP A 54 7.62 -3.37 20.24
CA ASP A 54 8.19 -2.43 21.21
C ASP A 54 7.12 -1.88 22.16
N LEU A 55 5.99 -1.43 21.63
CA LEU A 55 4.87 -0.95 22.43
C LEU A 55 4.37 -2.05 23.39
N GLY A 56 4.26 -3.31 22.91
CA GLY A 56 3.88 -4.46 23.74
C GLY A 56 4.83 -4.67 24.92
N ARG A 57 6.14 -4.67 24.67
CA ARG A 57 7.16 -4.78 25.75
C ARG A 57 7.03 -3.66 26.77
N ARG A 58 6.89 -2.41 26.33
CA ARG A 58 6.72 -1.24 27.20
C ARG A 58 5.44 -1.29 28.03
N ILE A 59 4.37 -1.87 27.50
CA ILE A 59 3.13 -2.13 28.26
C ILE A 59 3.38 -3.19 29.34
N ASP A 60 4.08 -4.26 29.03
CA ASP A 60 4.41 -5.33 29.98
C ASP A 60 5.32 -4.82 31.11
N GLU A 61 6.26 -3.94 30.78
CA GLU A 61 7.16 -3.25 31.73
C GLU A 61 6.46 -2.14 32.53
N GLY A 62 5.24 -1.75 32.15
CA GLY A 62 4.49 -0.66 32.79
C GLY A 62 4.97 0.74 32.43
N THR A 63 5.83 0.88 31.39
CA THR A 63 6.37 2.17 30.92
C THR A 63 5.52 2.80 29.82
N ALA A 64 4.58 2.04 29.22
CA ALA A 64 3.56 2.54 28.32
C ALA A 64 2.18 1.99 28.68
N ARG A 65 1.14 2.67 28.18
CA ARG A 65 -0.24 2.24 28.38
C ARG A 65 -1.07 2.59 27.14
N VAL A 66 -1.93 1.66 26.71
CA VAL A 66 -3.06 1.93 25.81
C VAL A 66 -4.36 1.76 26.59
N THR A 67 -5.28 2.67 26.38
CA THR A 67 -6.55 2.76 27.15
C THR A 67 -7.71 2.36 26.27
N PHE A 68 -8.67 1.65 26.86
CA PHE A 68 -9.93 1.30 26.20
C PHE A 68 -10.92 2.46 26.35
N ASP A 69 -11.63 2.75 25.27
CA ASP A 69 -12.72 3.72 25.19
C ASP A 69 -14.00 3.00 24.74
N GLU A 70 -15.16 3.32 25.35
CA GLU A 70 -16.41 2.60 25.05
C GLU A 70 -16.89 2.79 23.59
N GLY A 71 -16.56 3.92 22.94
CA GLY A 71 -16.98 4.21 21.57
C GLY A 71 -16.05 3.62 20.51
N SER A 72 -14.73 3.64 20.77
CA SER A 72 -13.70 3.29 19.77
C SER A 72 -12.76 2.15 20.18
N GLY A 73 -13.01 1.52 21.33
CA GLY A 73 -12.14 0.46 21.84
C GLY A 73 -10.72 0.97 22.11
N TYR A 74 -9.74 0.24 21.66
CA TYR A 74 -8.33 0.65 21.77
C TYR A 74 -7.85 1.56 20.64
N LEU A 75 -8.67 1.83 19.61
CA LEU A 75 -8.23 2.50 18.39
C LEU A 75 -7.47 3.81 18.66
N ARG A 76 -8.11 4.79 19.32
CA ARG A 76 -7.52 6.13 19.50
C ARG A 76 -6.21 6.09 20.28
N SER A 77 -6.16 5.26 21.31
CA SER A 77 -4.96 5.10 22.13
C SER A 77 -3.82 4.41 21.38
N VAL A 78 -4.13 3.41 20.54
CA VAL A 78 -3.15 2.72 19.69
C VAL A 78 -2.63 3.67 18.60
N LEU A 79 -3.50 4.43 17.91
CA LEU A 79 -3.07 5.42 16.92
C LEU A 79 -2.09 6.42 17.53
N SER A 80 -2.42 6.95 18.73
CA SER A 80 -1.56 7.89 19.45
C SER A 80 -0.23 7.27 19.86
N ALA A 81 -0.23 6.05 20.44
CA ALA A 81 0.97 5.38 20.92
C ALA A 81 1.93 4.98 19.80
N LEU A 82 1.41 4.72 18.60
CA LEU A 82 2.18 4.35 17.40
C LEU A 82 2.39 5.53 16.44
N HIS A 83 2.00 6.74 16.82
CA HIS A 83 2.12 7.97 16.01
C HIS A 83 1.49 7.83 14.61
N VAL A 84 0.34 7.18 14.53
CA VAL A 84 -0.42 7.03 13.28
C VAL A 84 -1.42 8.19 13.16
N PRO A 85 -1.30 9.05 12.15
CA PRO A 85 -2.14 10.24 12.02
C PRO A 85 -3.58 9.88 11.64
N VAL A 86 -4.55 10.56 12.26
CA VAL A 86 -5.99 10.40 11.94
C VAL A 86 -6.29 10.86 10.52
N GLU A 87 -5.57 11.84 10.01
CA GLU A 87 -5.70 12.39 8.65
C GLU A 87 -5.42 11.35 7.57
N SER A 88 -4.71 10.25 7.91
CA SER A 88 -4.46 9.11 7.01
C SER A 88 -5.66 8.18 6.85
N GLN A 89 -6.81 8.47 7.50
CA GLN A 89 -7.97 7.59 7.43
C GLN A 89 -8.44 7.36 5.99
N MET A 90 -8.62 6.08 5.68
CA MET A 90 -9.26 5.56 4.46
C MET A 90 -10.36 4.58 4.86
N LEU A 91 -11.42 4.49 4.06
CA LEU A 91 -12.59 3.69 4.39
C LEU A 91 -12.87 2.63 3.33
N VAL A 92 -12.82 1.36 3.72
CA VAL A 92 -13.10 0.18 2.87
C VAL A 92 -14.53 -0.27 3.10
N ILE A 93 -15.32 -0.39 2.04
CA ILE A 93 -16.70 -0.88 2.08
C ILE A 93 -16.83 -2.32 1.56
N SER A 94 -15.76 -2.90 1.02
CA SER A 94 -15.75 -4.29 0.54
C SER A 94 -15.61 -5.28 1.68
N LYS A 95 -16.46 -6.32 1.68
CA LYS A 95 -16.42 -7.45 2.63
C LYS A 95 -15.22 -8.36 2.35
N THR A 96 -14.03 -7.88 2.75
CA THR A 96 -12.77 -8.61 2.62
C THR A 96 -12.06 -8.75 3.97
N GLY A 97 -11.16 -9.73 4.11
CA GLY A 97 -10.41 -9.98 5.35
C GLY A 97 -11.16 -10.84 6.36
N VAL A 98 -10.50 -11.09 7.50
CA VAL A 98 -10.99 -12.04 8.52
C VAL A 98 -12.25 -11.56 9.25
N GLN A 99 -12.49 -10.25 9.29
CA GLN A 99 -13.64 -9.61 9.92
C GLN A 99 -14.67 -9.09 8.89
N ALA A 100 -14.71 -9.70 7.70
CA ALA A 100 -15.58 -9.27 6.60
C ALA A 100 -17.08 -9.18 6.97
N LEU A 101 -17.54 -9.99 7.91
CA LEU A 101 -18.93 -9.99 8.38
C LEU A 101 -19.37 -8.66 9.02
N TYR A 102 -18.42 -7.89 9.54
CA TYR A 102 -18.67 -6.59 10.17
C TYR A 102 -18.55 -5.42 9.19
N THR A 103 -17.97 -5.65 8.00
CA THR A 103 -17.74 -4.61 6.99
C THR A 103 -18.90 -4.51 6.02
N GLU A 104 -19.43 -3.31 5.83
CA GLU A 104 -20.42 -2.99 4.79
C GLU A 104 -20.40 -1.48 4.51
N PRO A 105 -21.09 -0.97 3.47
CA PRO A 105 -21.11 0.47 3.21
C PRO A 105 -21.59 1.33 4.38
N ALA A 106 -22.54 0.84 5.17
CA ALA A 106 -23.03 1.55 6.37
C ALA A 106 -22.09 1.39 7.59
N ASN A 107 -21.14 0.46 7.54
CA ASN A 107 -20.14 0.21 8.58
C ASN A 107 -18.78 -0.10 7.95
N PRO A 108 -18.11 0.88 7.33
CA PRO A 108 -16.87 0.66 6.62
C PRO A 108 -15.72 0.28 7.56
N ARG A 109 -14.73 -0.48 7.04
CA ARG A 109 -13.45 -0.65 7.73
C ARG A 109 -12.64 0.64 7.57
N ALA A 110 -12.26 1.28 8.67
CA ALA A 110 -11.29 2.36 8.66
C ALA A 110 -9.86 1.79 8.66
N ILE A 111 -9.01 2.34 7.81
CA ILE A 111 -7.58 2.04 7.75
C ILE A 111 -6.83 3.34 7.98
N PHE A 112 -5.84 3.29 8.89
CA PHE A 112 -4.93 4.40 9.21
C PHE A 112 -3.50 3.92 8.97
N PHE A 113 -2.60 4.82 8.57
CA PHE A 113 -1.22 4.41 8.35
C PHE A 113 -0.21 5.54 8.59
N ASN A 114 1.01 5.12 8.87
CA ASN A 114 2.23 5.91 8.74
C ASN A 114 3.26 5.09 7.92
N ASP A 115 4.55 5.45 7.94
CA ASP A 115 5.58 4.78 7.14
C ASP A 115 5.78 3.30 7.46
N THR A 116 5.41 2.86 8.67
CA THR A 116 5.75 1.51 9.18
C THR A 116 4.56 0.74 9.70
N VAL A 117 3.49 1.42 10.12
CA VAL A 117 2.33 0.81 10.78
C VAL A 117 1.06 1.12 9.99
N THR A 118 0.24 0.11 9.83
CA THR A 118 -1.14 0.23 9.33
C THR A 118 -2.08 -0.34 10.38
N VAL A 119 -3.15 0.39 10.70
CA VAL A 119 -4.16 0.00 11.70
C VAL A 119 -5.51 -0.13 11.01
N GLY A 120 -6.17 -1.28 11.16
CA GLY A 120 -7.50 -1.56 10.63
C GLY A 120 -8.54 -1.64 11.75
N TYR A 121 -9.60 -0.84 11.66
CA TYR A 121 -10.69 -0.78 12.62
C TYR A 121 -12.04 -0.96 11.93
N ILE A 122 -12.92 -1.74 12.54
CA ILE A 122 -14.33 -1.85 12.14
C ILE A 122 -15.15 -1.70 13.41
N ARG A 123 -16.12 -0.79 13.40
CA ARG A 123 -17.02 -0.59 14.53
C ARG A 123 -17.73 -1.89 14.90
N GLY A 124 -17.72 -2.25 16.19
CA GLY A 124 -18.39 -3.45 16.70
C GLY A 124 -17.69 -4.77 16.37
N ALA A 125 -16.60 -4.75 15.60
CA ALA A 125 -15.80 -5.94 15.37
C ALA A 125 -14.95 -6.32 16.60
N PRO A 126 -14.67 -7.62 16.83
CA PRO A 126 -13.98 -8.08 18.03
C PRO A 126 -12.50 -7.72 18.07
N LEU A 127 -11.87 -7.40 16.93
CA LEU A 127 -10.43 -7.18 16.84
C LEU A 127 -10.09 -5.82 16.24
N LEU A 128 -9.07 -5.15 16.80
CA LEU A 128 -8.28 -4.15 16.10
C LEU A 128 -7.13 -4.88 15.40
N GLU A 129 -6.96 -4.65 14.09
CA GLU A 129 -5.96 -5.32 13.27
C GLU A 129 -4.79 -4.36 13.01
N LEU A 130 -3.55 -4.86 13.10
CA LEU A 130 -2.36 -4.08 12.78
C LEU A 130 -1.47 -4.85 11.82
N ALA A 131 -0.89 -4.13 10.87
CA ALA A 131 0.19 -4.60 10.02
C ALA A 131 1.38 -3.66 10.20
N VAL A 132 2.58 -4.21 10.42
CA VAL A 132 3.78 -3.42 10.70
C VAL A 132 4.97 -4.03 9.99
N HIS A 133 5.87 -3.20 9.49
CA HIS A 133 7.08 -3.68 8.83
C HIS A 133 8.19 -3.97 9.84
N ASP A 134 8.64 -5.23 9.85
CA ASP A 134 9.86 -5.68 10.51
C ASP A 134 11.03 -5.67 9.50
N PRO A 135 12.22 -5.14 9.86
CA PRO A 135 13.34 -4.99 8.95
C PRO A 135 13.85 -6.29 8.29
N ARG A 136 13.63 -7.44 8.91
CA ARG A 136 14.08 -8.74 8.43
C ARG A 136 12.96 -9.62 7.90
N GLN A 137 11.84 -9.63 8.64
CA GLN A 137 10.76 -10.57 8.41
C GLN A 137 9.73 -10.06 7.39
N GLY A 138 9.74 -8.75 7.07
CA GLY A 138 8.72 -8.12 6.25
C GLY A 138 7.51 -7.70 7.08
N VAL A 139 6.31 -7.76 6.54
CA VAL A 139 5.11 -7.31 7.27
C VAL A 139 4.68 -8.35 8.30
N LEU A 140 4.63 -7.93 9.56
CA LEU A 140 4.08 -8.68 10.67
C LEU A 140 2.64 -8.24 10.95
N PHE A 141 1.80 -9.17 11.33
CA PHE A 141 0.38 -8.93 11.60
C PHE A 141 0.08 -9.15 13.07
N TYR A 142 -0.59 -8.18 13.69
CA TYR A 142 -1.02 -8.23 15.08
C TYR A 142 -2.51 -7.99 15.20
N THR A 143 -3.09 -8.49 16.28
CA THR A 143 -4.46 -8.19 16.69
C THR A 143 -4.51 -7.84 18.17
N ILE A 144 -5.48 -7.02 18.54
CA ILE A 144 -5.81 -6.72 19.92
C ILE A 144 -7.33 -6.87 20.11
N ASP A 145 -7.75 -7.63 21.11
CA ASP A 145 -9.16 -7.81 21.42
C ASP A 145 -9.81 -6.47 21.81
N GLN A 146 -10.91 -6.14 21.17
CA GLN A 146 -11.69 -4.94 21.44
C GLN A 146 -12.62 -5.12 22.66
N LYS A 147 -12.01 -5.54 23.77
CA LYS A 147 -12.66 -5.66 25.09
C LYS A 147 -11.76 -5.06 26.16
N PRO A 148 -12.33 -4.44 27.21
CA PRO A 148 -11.52 -3.92 28.32
C PRO A 148 -10.64 -5.02 28.92
N GLN A 149 -9.34 -4.75 29.03
CA GLN A 149 -8.36 -5.65 29.62
C GLN A 149 -7.53 -4.87 30.66
N ALA A 150 -7.04 -5.55 31.70
CA ALA A 150 -6.14 -4.96 32.68
C ALA A 150 -4.84 -4.45 32.02
N ARG A 151 -4.36 -5.19 31.00
CA ARG A 151 -3.26 -4.80 30.09
C ARG A 151 -3.64 -5.20 28.69
N ALA A 152 -3.53 -4.28 27.75
CA ALA A 152 -3.72 -4.57 26.34
C ALA A 152 -2.62 -5.51 25.84
N ARG A 153 -3.00 -6.52 25.06
CA ARG A 153 -2.08 -7.51 24.52
C ARG A 153 -2.17 -7.56 23.01
N PHE A 154 -1.03 -7.54 22.35
CA PHE A 154 -0.91 -7.73 20.90
C PHE A 154 -0.60 -9.20 20.61
N ASP A 155 -1.55 -9.90 19.99
CA ASP A 155 -1.39 -11.27 19.53
C ASP A 155 -0.97 -11.31 18.07
N ARG A 156 -0.20 -12.34 17.69
CA ARG A 156 0.36 -12.51 16.34
C ARG A 156 -0.23 -13.72 15.64
N PRO A 157 -1.42 -13.60 14.99
CA PRO A 157 -2.11 -14.74 14.39
C PRO A 157 -1.49 -15.14 13.05
N HIS A 158 -1.05 -16.40 12.92
CA HIS A 158 -0.55 -16.98 11.67
C HIS A 158 -1.57 -17.01 10.53
N SER A 159 -2.86 -17.00 10.87
CA SER A 159 -3.94 -17.04 9.88
C SER A 159 -3.90 -15.89 8.87
N CYS A 160 -3.28 -14.76 9.21
CA CYS A 160 -3.13 -13.61 8.32
C CYS A 160 -2.32 -13.95 7.06
N LEU A 161 -1.29 -14.79 7.19
CA LEU A 161 -0.42 -15.16 6.08
C LEU A 161 -1.16 -15.88 4.93
N ARG A 162 -2.31 -16.52 5.21
CA ARG A 162 -3.11 -17.17 4.15
C ARG A 162 -3.59 -16.23 3.06
N CYS A 163 -3.82 -14.95 3.41
CA CYS A 163 -4.22 -13.92 2.47
C CYS A 163 -3.09 -12.92 2.16
N HIS A 164 -2.06 -12.87 3.01
CA HIS A 164 -0.99 -11.89 2.93
C HIS A 164 0.37 -12.46 2.48
N VAL A 165 0.42 -13.72 2.01
CA VAL A 165 1.55 -14.32 1.28
C VAL A 165 0.99 -14.93 -0.01
N VAL A 166 0.73 -14.08 -0.98
CA VAL A 166 0.08 -14.45 -2.26
C VAL A 166 0.79 -13.76 -3.42
N TYR A 167 0.40 -14.08 -4.64
CA TYR A 167 0.97 -13.45 -5.84
C TYR A 167 0.92 -11.91 -5.79
N SER A 168 -0.18 -11.33 -5.30
CA SER A 168 -0.36 -9.87 -5.19
C SER A 168 0.55 -9.22 -4.13
N THR A 169 1.11 -9.99 -3.20
CA THR A 169 2.14 -9.55 -2.26
C THR A 169 3.54 -10.00 -2.67
N LEU A 170 3.73 -10.40 -3.93
CA LEU A 170 5.00 -10.93 -4.44
C LEU A 170 5.50 -12.15 -3.64
N HIS A 171 4.58 -12.95 -3.09
CA HIS A 171 4.85 -14.13 -2.25
C HIS A 171 5.68 -13.86 -0.99
N VAL A 172 5.64 -12.64 -0.47
CA VAL A 172 6.19 -12.27 0.85
C VAL A 172 5.06 -11.83 1.77
N PRO A 173 5.25 -11.82 3.11
CA PRO A 173 4.32 -11.18 4.00
C PRO A 173 4.20 -9.70 3.65
N GLY A 174 3.04 -9.30 3.16
CA GLY A 174 2.82 -7.99 2.59
C GLY A 174 1.38 -7.52 2.73
N MET A 175 1.13 -6.29 2.32
CA MET A 175 -0.20 -5.69 2.30
C MET A 175 -0.79 -5.66 0.90
N LEU A 176 -2.11 -5.47 0.83
CA LEU A 176 -2.89 -5.45 -0.40
C LEU A 176 -3.74 -4.19 -0.44
N ALA A 177 -3.61 -3.41 -1.50
CA ALA A 177 -4.57 -2.37 -1.86
C ALA A 177 -5.31 -2.84 -3.12
N ARG A 178 -6.57 -3.28 -2.96
CA ARG A 178 -7.36 -3.81 -4.07
C ARG A 178 -8.51 -2.91 -4.44
N SER A 179 -8.75 -2.80 -5.73
CA SER A 179 -9.92 -2.16 -6.32
C SER A 179 -10.81 -3.23 -6.94
N MET A 180 -12.08 -3.27 -6.57
CA MET A 180 -13.04 -4.27 -7.04
C MET A 180 -14.47 -3.73 -7.03
N SER A 181 -15.31 -4.24 -7.91
CA SER A 181 -16.74 -3.95 -7.85
C SER A 181 -17.39 -4.67 -6.67
N VAL A 182 -18.29 -3.97 -5.97
CA VAL A 182 -19.01 -4.53 -4.82
C VAL A 182 -20.51 -4.37 -4.98
N ALA A 183 -21.28 -5.30 -4.42
CA ALA A 183 -22.74 -5.21 -4.29
C ALA A 183 -23.14 -4.16 -3.23
N PRO A 184 -24.45 -3.77 -3.13
CA PRO A 184 -24.92 -2.80 -2.15
C PRO A 184 -24.67 -3.17 -0.68
N ASP A 185 -24.46 -4.44 -0.38
CA ASP A 185 -24.10 -4.95 0.95
C ASP A 185 -22.57 -5.07 1.17
N GLY A 186 -21.76 -4.65 0.19
CA GLY A 186 -20.30 -4.71 0.23
C GLY A 186 -19.70 -6.05 -0.23
N LEU A 187 -20.48 -7.03 -0.65
CA LEU A 187 -19.92 -8.29 -1.17
C LEU A 187 -19.13 -8.05 -2.48
N PRO A 188 -17.89 -8.56 -2.58
CA PRO A 188 -17.13 -8.52 -3.83
C PRO A 188 -17.84 -9.27 -4.97
N LEU A 189 -17.88 -8.63 -6.14
CA LEU A 189 -18.47 -9.19 -7.36
C LEU A 189 -17.35 -9.76 -8.25
N SER A 190 -16.90 -10.97 -7.90
CA SER A 190 -15.73 -11.61 -8.52
C SER A 190 -15.84 -11.81 -10.02
N GLN A 191 -17.06 -11.89 -10.57
CA GLN A 191 -17.29 -11.98 -12.02
C GLN A 191 -16.79 -10.76 -12.81
N PHE A 192 -16.56 -9.62 -12.16
CA PHE A 192 -15.99 -8.42 -12.78
C PHE A 192 -14.48 -8.28 -12.53
N GLY A 193 -13.86 -9.25 -11.85
CA GLY A 193 -12.45 -9.23 -11.51
C GLY A 193 -12.11 -8.24 -10.40
N SER A 194 -10.81 -8.10 -10.16
CA SER A 194 -10.23 -7.11 -9.24
C SER A 194 -8.88 -6.65 -9.76
N TYR A 195 -8.44 -5.49 -9.28
CA TYR A 195 -7.14 -4.91 -9.63
C TYR A 195 -6.32 -4.73 -8.36
N ASP A 196 -5.06 -5.15 -8.38
CA ASP A 196 -4.09 -4.71 -7.39
C ASP A 196 -3.73 -3.26 -7.69
N ALA A 197 -3.99 -2.38 -6.75
CA ALA A 197 -3.90 -0.95 -6.96
C ALA A 197 -2.51 -0.43 -6.58
N ASP A 198 -1.80 0.08 -7.57
CA ASP A 198 -0.53 0.79 -7.45
C ASP A 198 -0.55 2.06 -8.32
N ASP A 199 0.61 2.73 -8.46
CA ASP A 199 0.70 3.98 -9.23
C ASP A 199 0.47 3.79 -10.74
N ARG A 200 0.68 2.58 -11.27
CA ARG A 200 0.54 2.24 -12.69
C ARG A 200 -0.90 1.93 -13.07
N LEU A 201 -1.74 1.61 -12.07
CA LEU A 201 -3.15 1.35 -12.34
C LEU A 201 -3.84 2.63 -12.85
N PRO A 202 -4.51 2.61 -14.02
CA PRO A 202 -5.25 3.75 -14.52
C PRO A 202 -6.27 4.26 -13.47
N PHE A 203 -6.35 5.59 -13.32
CA PHE A 203 -7.20 6.24 -12.32
C PHE A 203 -8.65 5.73 -12.35
N ALA A 204 -9.19 5.48 -13.55
CA ALA A 204 -10.54 4.97 -13.77
C ALA A 204 -10.81 3.58 -13.16
N ARG A 205 -9.77 2.84 -12.80
CA ARG A 205 -9.87 1.50 -12.20
C ARG A 205 -9.54 1.47 -10.72
N ARG A 206 -9.24 2.64 -10.10
CA ARG A 206 -8.88 2.73 -8.69
C ARG A 206 -10.10 2.76 -7.78
N TRP A 207 -9.92 2.28 -6.55
CA TRP A 207 -10.78 2.45 -5.37
C TRP A 207 -12.18 1.83 -5.42
N GLY A 208 -12.46 0.91 -6.34
CA GLY A 208 -13.66 0.09 -6.24
C GLY A 208 -13.69 -0.65 -4.89
N GLY A 209 -14.83 -0.55 -4.18
CA GLY A 209 -14.95 -1.10 -2.82
C GLY A 209 -14.39 -0.20 -1.70
N TRP A 210 -14.11 1.08 -2.00
CA TRP A 210 -13.65 2.10 -1.06
C TRP A 210 -14.52 3.34 -1.11
N TYR A 211 -14.62 4.07 -0.01
CA TYR A 211 -15.02 5.47 -0.03
C TYR A 211 -13.83 6.35 -0.39
N VAL A 212 -14.11 7.49 -1.05
CA VAL A 212 -13.12 8.45 -1.50
C VAL A 212 -13.67 9.86 -1.29
N THR A 213 -12.93 10.69 -0.55
CA THR A 213 -13.20 12.13 -0.43
C THR A 213 -12.07 12.95 -1.02
N GLY A 214 -12.44 13.91 -1.85
CA GLY A 214 -11.51 14.80 -2.57
C GLY A 214 -12.10 15.23 -3.89
N THR A 215 -11.48 16.25 -4.49
CA THR A 215 -11.81 16.68 -5.85
C THR A 215 -10.71 16.24 -6.82
N HIS A 216 -11.10 15.91 -8.05
CA HIS A 216 -10.21 15.38 -9.08
C HIS A 216 -10.67 15.76 -10.49
N GLY A 217 -11.47 16.84 -10.59
CA GLY A 217 -11.97 17.35 -11.87
C GLY A 217 -12.80 16.35 -12.65
N ALA A 218 -12.50 16.18 -13.94
CA ALA A 218 -13.22 15.27 -14.83
C ALA A 218 -12.72 13.81 -14.79
N MET A 219 -11.66 13.51 -14.02
CA MET A 219 -11.19 12.13 -13.88
C MET A 219 -12.27 11.25 -13.23
N ARG A 220 -12.25 9.97 -13.55
CA ARG A 220 -13.25 8.99 -13.08
C ARG A 220 -12.57 7.88 -12.31
N HIS A 221 -13.18 7.41 -11.21
CA HIS A 221 -12.70 6.28 -10.41
C HIS A 221 -13.89 5.40 -9.98
N MET A 222 -13.62 4.19 -9.49
CA MET A 222 -14.64 3.22 -9.06
C MET A 222 -15.11 3.43 -7.60
N GLY A 223 -14.47 4.33 -6.85
CA GLY A 223 -14.82 4.58 -5.45
C GLY A 223 -16.22 5.18 -5.25
N ASN A 224 -16.74 5.06 -4.03
CA ASN A 224 -18.06 5.55 -3.61
C ASN A 224 -19.26 4.86 -4.27
N GLY A 225 -19.04 3.91 -5.16
CA GLY A 225 -20.09 3.25 -5.92
C GLY A 225 -20.30 1.80 -5.51
N VAL A 226 -21.52 1.31 -5.78
CA VAL A 226 -21.89 -0.10 -5.66
C VAL A 226 -22.65 -0.53 -6.92
N VAL A 227 -22.50 -1.79 -7.31
CA VAL A 227 -23.21 -2.36 -8.47
C VAL A 227 -24.52 -2.96 -8.00
N VAL A 228 -25.64 -2.37 -8.42
CA VAL A 228 -26.98 -2.92 -8.15
C VAL A 228 -27.21 -4.22 -8.92
N LYS A 229 -28.14 -5.05 -8.45
CA LYS A 229 -28.46 -6.33 -9.08
C LYS A 229 -28.76 -6.18 -10.58
N GLY A 230 -28.05 -6.93 -11.42
CA GLY A 230 -28.15 -6.87 -12.88
C GLY A 230 -27.42 -5.69 -13.53
N GLY A 231 -26.79 -4.80 -12.74
CA GLY A 231 -25.99 -3.70 -13.25
C GLY A 231 -24.59 -4.12 -13.69
N GLN A 232 -23.89 -3.17 -14.34
CA GLN A 232 -22.50 -3.31 -14.75
C GLN A 232 -21.61 -2.36 -13.93
N PRO A 233 -20.29 -2.62 -13.81
CA PRO A 233 -19.36 -1.79 -13.05
C PRO A 233 -19.38 -0.30 -13.47
N GLU A 234 -19.55 -0.01 -14.75
CA GLU A 234 -19.59 1.35 -15.27
C GLU A 234 -20.75 2.17 -14.70
N ALA A 235 -21.86 1.50 -14.35
CA ALA A 235 -23.05 2.16 -13.79
C ALA A 235 -22.83 2.64 -12.33
N MET A 236 -21.81 2.14 -11.62
CA MET A 236 -21.47 2.65 -10.28
C MET A 236 -20.77 4.01 -10.34
N ILE A 237 -20.20 4.39 -11.48
CA ILE A 237 -19.48 5.64 -11.66
C ILE A 237 -20.45 6.71 -12.18
N SER A 238 -20.80 7.67 -11.33
CA SER A 238 -21.73 8.75 -11.64
C SER A 238 -21.26 10.06 -11.01
N GLU A 239 -21.87 11.17 -11.37
CA GLU A 239 -21.59 12.47 -10.73
C GLU A 239 -21.80 12.44 -9.20
N ARG A 240 -22.68 11.57 -8.71
CA ARG A 240 -22.92 11.40 -7.27
C ARG A 240 -21.80 10.68 -6.54
N THR A 241 -20.96 9.94 -7.25
CA THR A 241 -19.83 9.17 -6.68
C THR A 241 -18.49 9.86 -6.86
N LEU A 242 -18.41 10.87 -7.73
CA LEU A 242 -17.19 11.60 -8.06
C LEU A 242 -17.10 12.95 -7.33
N ASN A 243 -15.88 13.44 -7.11
CA ASN A 243 -15.60 14.74 -6.47
C ASN A 243 -16.33 14.95 -5.14
N ARG A 244 -16.50 13.90 -4.34
CA ARG A 244 -17.16 14.01 -3.03
C ARG A 244 -16.20 14.63 -2.01
N THR A 245 -16.68 15.65 -1.31
CA THR A 245 -15.97 16.27 -0.19
C THR A 245 -16.55 15.87 1.17
N SER A 246 -17.65 15.10 1.18
CA SER A 246 -18.32 14.59 2.36
C SER A 246 -18.90 13.20 2.09
N LEU A 247 -18.91 12.37 3.13
CA LEU A 247 -19.57 11.06 3.15
C LEU A 247 -20.82 11.07 4.03
N GLU A 248 -21.32 12.25 4.38
CA GLU A 248 -22.55 12.41 5.16
C GLU A 248 -23.71 11.61 4.55
N GLY A 249 -24.46 10.91 5.40
CA GLY A 249 -25.58 10.07 5.00
C GLY A 249 -25.20 8.70 4.43
N LEU A 250 -23.92 8.37 4.27
CA LEU A 250 -23.49 7.05 3.80
C LEU A 250 -23.20 6.08 4.95
N PHE A 251 -22.72 6.57 6.07
CA PHE A 251 -22.50 5.81 7.31
C PHE A 251 -22.54 6.75 8.52
N ASP A 252 -22.59 6.20 9.73
CA ASP A 252 -22.52 6.97 10.96
C ASP A 252 -21.06 7.37 11.27
N ALA A 253 -20.70 8.58 10.86
CA ALA A 253 -19.35 9.09 11.00
C ALA A 253 -18.94 9.44 12.44
N HIS A 254 -19.91 9.62 13.37
CA HIS A 254 -19.63 9.99 14.77
C HIS A 254 -18.82 8.94 15.51
N GLU A 255 -18.85 7.70 15.07
CA GLU A 255 -18.14 6.59 15.68
C GLU A 255 -16.75 6.33 15.07
N TYR A 256 -16.32 7.17 14.14
CA TYR A 256 -15.00 7.12 13.54
C TYR A 256 -14.15 8.33 13.94
N PRO A 257 -12.81 8.21 13.96
CA PRO A 257 -11.93 9.34 14.23
C PRO A 257 -12.10 10.50 13.23
N SER A 258 -12.49 10.20 11.99
CA SER A 258 -12.77 11.17 10.92
C SER A 258 -14.00 10.73 10.11
N ALA A 259 -14.72 11.69 9.53
CA ALA A 259 -15.79 11.45 8.58
C ALA A 259 -15.30 11.31 7.12
N LEU A 260 -13.98 11.25 6.90
CA LEU A 260 -13.37 11.40 5.58
C LEU A 260 -12.58 10.12 5.20
N SER A 261 -12.39 9.95 3.89
CA SER A 261 -11.53 8.94 3.29
C SER A 261 -10.70 9.61 2.19
N ASP A 262 -9.57 10.20 2.58
CA ASP A 262 -8.84 11.17 1.78
C ASP A 262 -8.20 10.54 0.53
N ILE A 263 -8.41 11.18 -0.62
CA ILE A 263 -7.91 10.70 -1.92
C ILE A 263 -6.38 10.72 -1.98
N ALA A 264 -5.71 11.71 -1.37
CA ALA A 264 -4.26 11.79 -1.34
C ALA A 264 -3.67 10.70 -0.42
N ALA A 265 -4.33 10.41 0.73
CA ALA A 265 -3.96 9.30 1.60
C ALA A 265 -4.08 7.96 0.86
N LEU A 266 -5.17 7.73 0.12
CA LEU A 266 -5.35 6.54 -0.71
C LEU A 266 -4.24 6.36 -1.74
N MET A 267 -3.83 7.43 -2.44
CA MET A 267 -2.75 7.37 -3.43
C MET A 267 -1.41 7.04 -2.79
N VAL A 268 -1.05 7.71 -1.70
CA VAL A 268 0.19 7.46 -0.97
C VAL A 268 0.22 6.04 -0.38
N PHE A 269 -0.90 5.57 0.17
CA PHE A 269 -1.01 4.21 0.71
C PHE A 269 -0.80 3.13 -0.36
N GLN A 270 -1.41 3.27 -1.54
CA GLN A 270 -1.22 2.33 -2.64
C GLN A 270 0.24 2.24 -3.07
N HIS A 271 0.91 3.40 -3.21
CA HIS A 271 2.34 3.46 -3.47
C HIS A 271 3.15 2.74 -2.40
N GLN A 272 2.91 3.08 -1.12
CA GLN A 272 3.65 2.53 0.03
C GLN A 272 3.48 1.01 0.15
N VAL A 273 2.27 0.50 -0.05
CA VAL A 273 1.98 -0.94 0.02
C VAL A 273 2.79 -1.72 -1.01
N HIS A 274 2.75 -1.32 -2.28
CA HIS A 274 3.48 -2.01 -3.33
C HIS A 274 5.01 -1.90 -3.15
N MET A 275 5.50 -0.72 -2.80
CA MET A 275 6.92 -0.49 -2.51
C MET A 275 7.41 -1.37 -1.35
N THR A 276 6.63 -1.49 -0.26
CA THR A 276 6.97 -2.35 0.89
C THR A 276 7.07 -3.82 0.48
N ASN A 277 6.16 -4.29 -0.37
CA ASN A 277 6.21 -5.66 -0.88
C ASN A 277 7.47 -5.91 -1.73
N LEU A 278 7.84 -4.98 -2.61
CA LEU A 278 9.06 -5.05 -3.42
C LEU A 278 10.33 -5.05 -2.55
N ILE A 279 10.43 -4.15 -1.58
CA ILE A 279 11.56 -4.07 -0.64
C ILE A 279 11.68 -5.38 0.13
N THR A 280 10.57 -5.90 0.66
CA THR A 280 10.55 -7.17 1.39
C THR A 280 11.00 -8.32 0.51
N ARG A 281 10.51 -8.39 -0.74
CA ARG A 281 10.87 -9.41 -1.72
C ARG A 281 12.38 -9.46 -1.97
N ILE A 282 12.98 -8.31 -2.27
CA ILE A 282 14.43 -8.21 -2.52
C ILE A 282 15.22 -8.58 -1.26
N GLY A 283 14.80 -8.08 -0.11
CA GLY A 283 15.43 -8.38 1.17
C GLY A 283 15.46 -9.89 1.46
N TRP A 284 14.34 -10.58 1.20
CA TRP A 284 14.24 -12.03 1.38
C TRP A 284 15.09 -12.79 0.37
N GLU A 285 14.95 -12.52 -0.93
CA GLU A 285 15.72 -13.21 -1.97
C GLU A 285 17.23 -13.04 -1.77
N THR A 286 17.67 -11.83 -1.37
CA THR A 286 19.10 -11.57 -1.10
C THR A 286 19.59 -12.36 0.10
N ARG A 287 18.86 -12.36 1.23
CA ARG A 287 19.24 -13.12 2.42
C ARG A 287 19.26 -14.62 2.17
N ILE A 288 18.27 -15.14 1.44
CA ILE A 288 18.20 -16.56 1.08
C ILE A 288 19.38 -16.93 0.17
N ALA A 289 19.65 -16.16 -0.88
CA ALA A 289 20.75 -16.42 -1.79
C ALA A 289 22.11 -16.35 -1.09
N ALA A 290 22.30 -15.42 -0.16
CA ALA A 290 23.50 -15.34 0.67
C ALA A 290 23.64 -16.56 1.59
N TYR A 291 22.57 -16.97 2.26
CA TYR A 291 22.53 -18.15 3.12
C TYR A 291 22.89 -19.44 2.36
N GLU A 292 22.41 -19.56 1.12
CA GLU A 292 22.67 -20.70 0.23
C GLU A 292 23.97 -20.58 -0.55
N HIS A 293 24.81 -19.58 -0.29
CA HIS A 293 26.09 -19.33 -0.98
C HIS A 293 25.98 -19.18 -2.51
N ARG A 294 24.85 -18.65 -3.00
CA ARG A 294 24.56 -18.43 -4.43
C ARG A 294 24.17 -16.98 -4.76
N LEU A 295 24.61 -16.02 -3.95
CA LEU A 295 24.27 -14.62 -4.16
C LEU A 295 24.88 -14.09 -5.46
N ASP A 296 24.03 -13.77 -6.42
CA ASP A 296 24.37 -13.09 -7.67
C ASP A 296 23.28 -12.06 -8.00
N LEU A 297 23.63 -10.78 -7.89
CA LEU A 297 22.73 -9.67 -8.15
C LEU A 297 22.69 -9.24 -9.64
N THR A 298 23.45 -9.92 -10.49
CA THR A 298 23.58 -9.60 -11.92
C THR A 298 22.72 -10.48 -12.80
N THR A 299 22.14 -11.55 -12.24
CA THR A 299 21.29 -12.50 -12.94
C THR A 299 19.88 -12.57 -12.29
N ALA A 300 18.93 -13.06 -13.06
CA ALA A 300 17.61 -13.38 -12.53
C ALA A 300 17.72 -14.44 -11.41
N PRO A 301 16.92 -14.36 -10.37
CA PRO A 301 15.77 -13.46 -10.17
C PRO A 301 16.07 -12.11 -9.52
N LEU A 302 17.22 -11.99 -8.85
CA LEU A 302 17.52 -10.79 -8.05
C LEU A 302 17.70 -9.55 -8.92
N LYS A 303 18.34 -9.69 -10.07
CA LYS A 303 18.46 -8.59 -11.03
C LYS A 303 17.09 -8.05 -11.44
N ASP A 304 16.16 -8.93 -11.78
CA ASP A 304 14.83 -8.53 -12.24
C ASP A 304 14.02 -7.84 -11.11
N ALA A 305 14.17 -8.32 -9.88
CA ALA A 305 13.55 -7.71 -8.72
C ALA A 305 14.13 -6.31 -8.42
N ILE A 306 15.44 -6.13 -8.57
CA ILE A 306 16.13 -4.84 -8.40
C ILE A 306 15.70 -3.87 -9.51
N ASP A 307 15.67 -4.32 -10.77
CA ASP A 307 15.21 -3.49 -11.89
C ASP A 307 13.76 -3.03 -11.68
N GLU A 308 12.87 -3.92 -11.26
CA GLU A 308 11.46 -3.60 -10.96
C GLU A 308 11.31 -2.61 -9.79
N LEU A 309 12.07 -2.80 -8.70
CA LEU A 309 12.06 -1.86 -7.59
C LEU A 309 12.52 -0.47 -8.04
N VAL A 310 13.60 -0.40 -8.82
CA VAL A 310 14.14 0.89 -9.29
C VAL A 310 13.16 1.57 -10.25
N ASP A 311 12.54 0.83 -11.15
CA ASP A 311 11.51 1.37 -12.03
C ASP A 311 10.34 1.95 -11.22
N TYR A 312 9.90 1.24 -10.18
CA TYR A 312 8.82 1.71 -9.32
C TYR A 312 9.25 2.88 -8.41
N LEU A 313 10.49 2.86 -7.88
CA LEU A 313 11.08 4.00 -7.15
C LEU A 313 11.09 5.29 -7.98
N LEU A 314 11.34 5.17 -9.29
CA LEU A 314 11.44 6.30 -10.21
C LEU A 314 10.10 6.61 -10.91
N PHE A 315 8.99 6.00 -10.49
CA PHE A 315 7.65 6.19 -11.04
C PHE A 315 7.56 5.91 -12.55
N VAL A 316 8.31 4.91 -13.03
CA VAL A 316 8.20 4.44 -14.42
C VAL A 316 6.81 3.87 -14.64
N ASP A 317 6.17 4.30 -15.74
CA ASP A 317 4.80 3.92 -16.12
C ASP A 317 3.71 4.37 -15.13
N GLU A 318 3.97 5.37 -14.27
CA GLU A 318 2.94 5.98 -13.43
C GLU A 318 1.77 6.47 -14.31
N ALA A 319 0.55 6.08 -13.94
CA ALA A 319 -0.64 6.53 -14.64
C ALA A 319 -0.81 8.05 -14.46
N PRO A 320 -0.84 8.85 -15.56
CA PRO A 320 -0.84 10.30 -15.47
C PRO A 320 -2.14 10.82 -14.86
N LEU A 321 -2.03 11.90 -14.07
CA LEU A 321 -3.17 12.68 -13.64
C LEU A 321 -3.51 13.71 -14.72
N THR A 322 -4.77 13.74 -15.17
CA THR A 322 -5.26 14.66 -16.20
C THR A 322 -6.01 15.87 -15.64
N ALA A 323 -6.18 15.93 -14.32
CA ALA A 323 -6.73 17.06 -13.59
C ALA A 323 -6.13 17.09 -12.17
N ALA A 324 -6.14 18.28 -11.55
CA ALA A 324 -5.65 18.46 -10.20
C ALA A 324 -6.48 17.68 -9.18
N ILE A 325 -5.80 17.11 -8.19
CA ILE A 325 -6.40 16.42 -7.05
C ILE A 325 -6.25 17.30 -5.81
N THR A 326 -7.31 17.40 -5.02
CA THR A 326 -7.29 18.05 -3.70
C THR A 326 -7.93 17.10 -2.69
N GLY A 327 -7.18 16.75 -1.65
CA GLY A 327 -7.66 15.98 -0.50
C GLY A 327 -8.57 16.79 0.41
N THR A 328 -9.11 16.15 1.43
CA THR A 328 -10.10 16.77 2.34
C THR A 328 -9.71 16.72 3.81
N SER A 329 -8.72 15.91 4.20
CA SER A 329 -8.39 15.66 5.61
C SER A 329 -7.20 16.49 6.14
N GLY A 330 -6.44 17.18 5.26
CA GLY A 330 -5.15 17.77 5.59
C GLY A 330 -4.00 16.75 5.56
N PHE A 331 -4.24 15.54 5.04
CA PHE A 331 -3.20 14.50 4.94
C PHE A 331 -2.01 14.96 4.09
N ALA A 332 -2.26 15.63 2.97
CA ALA A 332 -1.20 16.06 2.06
C ALA A 332 -0.16 16.95 2.77
N GLU A 333 -0.61 17.90 3.58
CA GLU A 333 0.22 18.81 4.34
C GLU A 333 0.98 18.07 5.46
N THR A 334 0.26 17.24 6.23
CA THR A 334 0.85 16.44 7.31
C THR A 334 1.90 15.48 6.77
N PHE A 335 1.63 14.80 5.67
CA PHE A 335 2.57 13.90 5.02
C PHE A 335 3.81 14.62 4.50
N ALA A 336 3.64 15.74 3.82
CA ALA A 336 4.77 16.53 3.29
C ALA A 336 5.69 17.06 4.38
N ALA A 337 5.15 17.37 5.57
CA ALA A 337 5.89 17.90 6.70
C ALA A 337 6.80 16.87 7.42
N GLN A 338 6.59 15.57 7.21
CA GLN A 338 7.31 14.49 7.92
C GLN A 338 8.68 14.17 7.34
N GLY A 339 8.99 14.60 6.12
CA GLY A 339 10.16 14.12 5.41
C GLY A 339 11.45 14.81 5.82
N PRO A 340 12.61 14.21 5.51
CA PRO A 340 13.83 15.00 5.46
C PRO A 340 13.71 16.02 4.33
N ALA A 341 14.18 17.23 4.59
CA ALA A 341 14.31 18.27 3.60
C ALA A 341 15.79 18.61 3.38
N ASP A 342 16.15 18.93 2.14
CA ASP A 342 17.48 19.44 1.84
C ASP A 342 17.64 20.92 2.27
N SER A 343 18.83 21.47 2.09
CA SER A 343 19.15 22.87 2.44
C SER A 343 18.32 23.92 1.69
N ARG A 344 17.60 23.52 0.63
CA ARG A 344 16.68 24.35 -0.15
C ARG A 344 15.21 24.09 0.18
N GLY A 345 14.91 23.31 1.23
CA GLY A 345 13.56 22.94 1.63
C GLY A 345 12.87 21.93 0.70
N ARG A 346 13.60 21.21 -0.17
CA ARG A 346 13.05 20.19 -1.05
C ARG A 346 12.99 18.86 -0.32
N SER A 347 11.85 18.17 -0.43
CA SER A 347 11.63 16.84 0.16
C SER A 347 11.00 15.89 -0.86
N LEU A 348 11.38 14.62 -0.84
CA LEU A 348 10.72 13.58 -1.64
C LEU A 348 9.26 13.32 -1.19
N ARG A 349 8.83 13.88 -0.04
CA ARG A 349 7.43 13.81 0.40
C ARG A 349 6.54 14.92 -0.14
N GLN A 350 7.09 15.88 -0.89
CA GLN A 350 6.28 16.91 -1.53
C GLN A 350 5.41 16.28 -2.62
N LEU A 351 4.08 16.39 -2.45
CA LEU A 351 3.11 15.93 -3.44
C LEU A 351 3.02 16.93 -4.60
N ASP A 352 2.79 16.43 -5.82
CA ASP A 352 2.42 17.24 -6.99
C ASP A 352 0.88 17.32 -7.08
N LEU A 353 0.22 16.18 -7.21
CA LEU A 353 -1.23 16.02 -7.34
C LEU A 353 -1.87 16.75 -8.53
N HIS A 354 -1.09 17.29 -9.45
CA HIS A 354 -1.55 17.91 -10.70
C HIS A 354 -1.26 17.01 -11.91
N HIS A 355 -0.08 16.41 -11.95
CA HIS A 355 0.38 15.60 -13.08
C HIS A 355 0.75 14.18 -12.65
N ARG A 356 1.16 14.02 -11.39
CA ARG A 356 1.65 12.79 -10.78
C ARG A 356 1.48 12.82 -9.25
N LEU A 357 1.84 11.73 -8.58
CA LEU A 357 1.76 11.66 -7.13
C LEU A 357 2.78 12.59 -6.45
N LEU A 358 4.07 12.41 -6.72
CA LEU A 358 5.15 13.14 -6.06
C LEU A 358 5.73 14.23 -6.96
N ARG A 359 6.15 15.34 -6.36
CA ARG A 359 6.79 16.46 -7.06
C ARG A 359 8.10 16.06 -7.73
N TYR A 360 8.89 15.22 -7.08
CA TYR A 360 10.12 14.67 -7.62
C TYR A 360 9.88 13.20 -7.99
N PRO A 361 10.29 12.73 -9.18
CA PRO A 361 10.06 11.36 -9.61
C PRO A 361 11.03 10.39 -8.90
N CYS A 362 10.96 10.36 -7.58
CA CYS A 362 11.68 9.44 -6.74
C CYS A 362 10.88 9.21 -5.46
N SER A 363 10.64 7.96 -5.12
CA SER A 363 9.88 7.58 -3.94
C SER A 363 10.56 8.00 -2.64
N TYR A 364 9.79 8.61 -1.74
CA TYR A 364 10.23 8.89 -0.37
C TYR A 364 10.58 7.61 0.41
N MET A 365 10.11 6.43 -0.03
CA MET A 365 10.37 5.15 0.61
C MET A 365 11.87 4.76 0.60
N ILE A 366 12.71 5.42 -0.19
CA ILE A 366 14.17 5.29 -0.11
C ILE A 366 14.72 5.68 1.28
N TYR A 367 13.99 6.49 2.05
CA TYR A 367 14.30 6.87 3.44
C TYR A 367 13.59 6.00 4.47
N SER A 368 12.78 5.04 4.06
CA SER A 368 12.05 4.19 4.99
C SER A 368 12.98 3.26 5.77
N PRO A 369 12.63 2.91 7.01
CA PRO A 369 13.35 1.88 7.77
C PRO A 369 13.44 0.55 7.01
N ALA A 370 12.40 0.21 6.23
CA ALA A 370 12.36 -0.97 5.38
C ALA A 370 13.50 -0.98 4.35
N PHE A 371 13.67 0.13 3.62
CA PHE A 371 14.73 0.26 2.62
C PHE A 371 16.12 0.28 3.28
N GLY A 372 16.26 1.00 4.40
CA GLY A 372 17.51 1.05 5.16
C GLY A 372 17.98 -0.31 5.70
N ALA A 373 17.04 -1.23 5.93
CA ALA A 373 17.29 -2.58 6.43
C ALA A 373 17.59 -3.63 5.33
N LEU A 374 17.55 -3.25 4.06
CA LEU A 374 18.01 -4.14 2.97
C LEU A 374 19.46 -4.56 3.21
N PRO A 375 19.85 -5.80 2.84
CA PRO A 375 21.27 -6.19 2.78
C PRO A 375 22.10 -5.18 1.99
N ASP A 376 23.31 -4.91 2.44
CA ASP A 376 24.16 -3.86 1.86
C ASP A 376 24.41 -4.09 0.37
N GLU A 377 24.62 -5.33 -0.05
CA GLU A 377 24.82 -5.69 -1.44
C GLU A 377 23.62 -5.31 -2.32
N ALA A 378 22.41 -5.63 -1.87
CA ALA A 378 21.20 -5.27 -2.58
C ALA A 378 21.01 -3.75 -2.64
N ARG A 379 21.19 -3.05 -1.51
CA ARG A 379 21.05 -1.59 -1.43
C ARG A 379 22.05 -0.89 -2.36
N GLN A 380 23.30 -1.34 -2.39
CA GLN A 380 24.31 -0.80 -3.30
C GLN A 380 23.99 -1.09 -4.77
N ALA A 381 23.44 -2.26 -5.09
CA ALA A 381 23.01 -2.59 -6.45
C ALA A 381 21.86 -1.67 -6.89
N ILE A 382 20.89 -1.41 -6.00
CA ILE A 382 19.81 -0.46 -6.26
C ILE A 382 20.35 0.95 -6.50
N TYR A 383 21.28 1.45 -5.65
CA TYR A 383 21.87 2.78 -5.84
C TYR A 383 22.68 2.88 -7.13
N ARG A 384 23.45 1.86 -7.50
CA ARG A 384 24.19 1.83 -8.79
C ARG A 384 23.21 1.90 -9.95
N ARG A 385 22.15 1.10 -9.89
CA ARG A 385 21.12 1.09 -10.93
C ARG A 385 20.44 2.44 -11.10
N MET A 386 20.06 3.08 -9.98
CA MET A 386 19.51 4.44 -9.98
C MET A 386 20.51 5.45 -10.56
N TRP A 387 21.79 5.35 -10.18
CA TRP A 387 22.84 6.23 -10.70
C TRP A 387 23.00 6.10 -12.22
N ASP A 388 23.03 4.88 -12.74
CA ASP A 388 23.15 4.64 -14.19
C ASP A 388 21.99 5.29 -14.98
N ILE A 389 20.78 5.19 -14.45
CA ILE A 389 19.60 5.81 -15.06
C ILE A 389 19.71 7.35 -14.97
N LEU A 390 19.91 7.90 -13.77
CA LEU A 390 19.88 9.34 -13.54
C LEU A 390 21.09 10.08 -14.19
N SER A 391 22.19 9.39 -14.42
CA SER A 391 23.35 9.95 -15.14
C SER A 391 23.27 9.79 -16.68
N GLY A 392 22.19 9.17 -17.18
CA GLY A 392 22.01 8.94 -18.62
C GLY A 392 22.87 7.80 -19.19
N ASN A 393 23.47 6.97 -18.34
CA ASN A 393 24.25 5.81 -18.78
C ASN A 393 23.37 4.64 -19.23
N ASP A 394 22.09 4.64 -18.85
CA ASP A 394 21.10 3.69 -19.35
C ASP A 394 20.37 4.29 -20.58
N ALA A 395 20.59 3.67 -21.74
CA ALA A 395 20.02 4.10 -23.01
C ALA A 395 18.55 3.68 -23.20
N ARG A 396 17.91 3.03 -22.23
CA ARG A 396 16.50 2.63 -22.35
C ARG A 396 15.60 3.85 -22.34
N SER A 397 14.71 3.93 -23.33
CA SER A 397 13.84 5.10 -23.56
C SER A 397 12.74 5.32 -22.54
N LYS A 398 12.62 4.44 -21.54
CA LYS A 398 11.57 4.54 -20.50
C LYS A 398 11.91 5.50 -19.35
N TYR A 399 13.13 6.05 -19.31
CA TYR A 399 13.60 6.99 -18.30
C TYR A 399 13.70 8.42 -18.83
#